data_70c15c791358d5e6bb1ff70da4256d66
#
_entry.id   70c15c791358d5e6bb1ff70da4256d66
#
_cell.length_a   1.000
_cell.length_b   1.000
_cell.length_c   1.000
_cell.angle_alpha   90.00
_cell.angle_beta   90.00
_cell.angle_gamma   90.00
#
_symmetry.space_group_name_H-M   'P 1'
#
loop_
_entity.id
_entity.type
_entity.pdbx_description
1 polymer ?
#
loop_
_entity_poly.entity_id
_entity_poly.type
_entity_poly.pdbx_seq_one_letter_code
_entity_poly.pdbx_strand_id
1 'polypeptide(L)'
;PNDDNGYDISDYEAIMTEFGTMADMDRLIEEAKKRKIEIIMDLVVNHTSDEHRWFIEAKKSKENPYRDYYVWADPASEGGVPNRLKSAFSGSAWTFDEASGQYYLHLFSKKQPDLNWENQQMRQSVYEMMNFWIDKGIGGFRLDVIDLVGKIPGEEITANGPHLHRYLQEMNAATFGGKELLTVGETWGATPEIAKMYSSPERHELSMIFQFEHMSLDQQPGKEKWDLQPMEVAKLK
;
A
#
# COMPACT_ATOMS: atom_id res chain seq x y z
N PRO A 1 1.47 -8.34 14.25
CA PRO A 1 2.78 -8.96 14.03
C PRO A 1 3.84 -7.90 13.75
N ASN A 2 5.09 -8.31 13.66
CA ASN A 2 6.21 -7.42 13.39
C ASN A 2 7.24 -8.12 12.46
N ASP A 3 6.71 -8.75 11.41
CA ASP A 3 7.52 -9.46 10.42
C ASP A 3 8.22 -8.49 9.46
N ASP A 4 7.68 -7.28 9.33
CA ASP A 4 8.25 -6.20 8.52
C ASP A 4 8.15 -4.84 9.24
N ASN A 5 8.63 -4.78 10.48
CA ASN A 5 8.74 -3.53 11.26
C ASN A 5 7.44 -2.71 11.33
N GLY A 6 6.28 -3.37 11.32
CA GLY A 6 4.95 -2.75 11.40
C GLY A 6 4.26 -2.56 10.05
N TYR A 7 4.92 -2.85 8.92
CA TYR A 7 4.28 -2.83 7.59
C TYR A 7 3.53 -4.12 7.25
N ASP A 8 3.25 -4.94 8.24
CA ASP A 8 2.45 -6.17 8.19
C ASP A 8 1.27 -6.06 9.15
N ILE A 9 0.24 -5.32 8.76
CA ILE A 9 -0.88 -4.97 9.64
C ILE A 9 -1.87 -6.13 9.72
N SER A 10 -2.14 -6.62 10.95
CA SER A 10 -3.13 -7.67 11.23
C SER A 10 -4.48 -7.13 11.68
N ASP A 11 -4.53 -5.88 12.17
CA ASP A 11 -5.75 -5.18 12.56
C ASP A 11 -5.54 -3.68 12.39
N TYR A 12 -6.30 -3.08 11.48
CA TYR A 12 -6.18 -1.65 11.17
C TYR A 12 -6.76 -0.72 12.25
N GLU A 13 -7.58 -1.24 13.15
CA GLU A 13 -8.31 -0.45 14.16
C GLU A 13 -7.83 -0.76 15.58
N ALA A 14 -6.65 -1.38 15.71
CA ALA A 14 -6.03 -1.70 16.99
C ALA A 14 -4.65 -1.08 17.13
N ILE A 15 -4.19 -0.98 18.37
CA ILE A 15 -2.82 -0.59 18.72
C ILE A 15 -2.05 -1.83 19.15
N MET A 16 -0.85 -2.01 18.64
CA MET A 16 0.06 -3.08 19.04
C MET A 16 0.35 -2.96 20.55
N THR A 17 0.16 -4.04 21.29
CA THR A 17 0.18 -4.03 22.76
C THR A 17 1.48 -3.53 23.36
N GLU A 18 2.60 -3.71 22.64
CA GLU A 18 3.92 -3.20 23.02
C GLU A 18 4.01 -1.68 23.01
N PHE A 19 3.16 -1.00 22.24
CA PHE A 19 3.12 0.46 22.14
C PHE A 19 2.01 1.09 22.99
N GLY A 20 1.10 0.29 23.54
CA GLY A 20 0.03 0.76 24.40
C GLY A 20 -1.37 0.32 23.99
N THR A 21 -2.33 1.13 24.32
CA THR A 21 -3.76 0.87 24.10
C THR A 21 -4.39 1.93 23.18
N MET A 22 -5.62 1.70 22.74
CA MET A 22 -6.39 2.71 22.01
C MET A 22 -6.59 3.98 22.85
N ALA A 23 -6.76 3.85 24.17
CA ALA A 23 -6.87 4.98 25.07
C ALA A 23 -5.55 5.81 25.14
N ASP A 24 -4.40 5.16 25.00
CA ASP A 24 -3.11 5.87 24.91
C ASP A 24 -2.99 6.63 23.60
N MET A 25 -3.47 6.05 22.48
CA MET A 25 -3.50 6.73 21.18
C MET A 25 -4.48 7.93 21.20
N ASP A 26 -5.67 7.77 21.78
CA ASP A 26 -6.63 8.86 21.91
C ASP A 26 -6.02 10.01 22.73
N ARG A 27 -5.33 9.70 23.83
CA ARG A 27 -4.60 10.69 24.64
C ARG A 27 -3.46 11.35 23.86
N LEU A 28 -2.72 10.59 23.06
CA LEU A 28 -1.65 11.13 22.21
C LEU A 28 -2.20 12.16 21.22
N ILE A 29 -3.29 11.85 20.52
CA ILE A 29 -3.94 12.75 19.57
C ILE A 29 -4.40 14.02 20.29
N GLU A 30 -5.06 13.88 21.44
CA GLU A 30 -5.55 15.03 22.22
C GLU A 30 -4.39 15.93 22.69
N GLU A 31 -3.34 15.34 23.26
CA GLU A 31 -2.19 16.08 23.77
C GLU A 31 -1.34 16.72 22.66
N ALA A 32 -1.26 16.11 21.50
CA ALA A 32 -0.63 16.69 20.30
C ALA A 32 -1.40 17.93 19.84
N LYS A 33 -2.74 17.85 19.73
CA LYS A 33 -3.61 18.98 19.35
C LYS A 33 -3.48 20.17 20.29
N LYS A 34 -3.40 19.95 21.61
CA LYS A 34 -3.17 21.03 22.60
C LYS A 34 -1.86 21.78 22.33
N ARG A 35 -0.89 21.12 21.67
CA ARG A 35 0.42 21.68 21.31
C ARG A 35 0.49 22.15 19.86
N LYS A 36 -0.64 22.13 19.13
CA LYS A 36 -0.72 22.44 17.69
C LYS A 36 0.15 21.52 16.83
N ILE A 37 0.20 20.25 17.20
CA ILE A 37 0.86 19.18 16.47
C ILE A 37 -0.24 18.25 15.94
N GLU A 38 -0.21 17.97 14.64
CA GLU A 38 -1.09 17.01 14.01
C GLU A 38 -0.39 15.65 13.89
N ILE A 39 -1.11 14.59 14.22
CA ILE A 39 -0.61 13.21 14.04
C ILE A 39 -0.91 12.77 12.62
N ILE A 40 0.11 12.44 11.85
CA ILE A 40 -0.01 11.82 10.54
C ILE A 40 0.23 10.32 10.71
N MET A 41 -0.72 9.50 10.27
CA MET A 41 -0.61 8.04 10.38
C MET A 41 -0.11 7.43 9.08
N ASP A 42 0.70 6.39 9.21
CA ASP A 42 1.09 5.56 8.07
C ASP A 42 -0.10 4.69 7.63
N LEU A 43 -0.44 4.72 6.35
CA LEU A 43 -1.55 4.00 5.74
C LEU A 43 -1.00 2.92 4.81
N VAL A 44 -0.95 1.69 5.30
CA VAL A 44 -0.43 0.53 4.57
C VAL A 44 -1.61 -0.23 3.96
N VAL A 45 -1.94 0.06 2.70
CA VAL A 45 -3.13 -0.50 2.03
C VAL A 45 -2.83 -1.17 0.69
N ASN A 46 -1.54 -1.36 0.37
CA ASN A 46 -1.14 -2.23 -0.73
C ASN A 46 -1.33 -3.71 -0.36
N HIS A 47 -1.09 -4.06 0.90
CA HIS A 47 -1.11 -5.42 1.45
C HIS A 47 -1.55 -5.39 2.92
N THR A 48 -1.83 -6.57 3.48
CA THR A 48 -2.02 -6.76 4.92
C THR A 48 -1.01 -7.78 5.44
N SER A 49 -0.97 -8.01 6.76
CA SER A 49 -0.37 -9.24 7.28
C SER A 49 -1.15 -10.48 6.80
N ASP A 50 -0.47 -11.62 6.70
CA ASP A 50 -1.12 -12.93 6.53
C ASP A 50 -1.92 -13.36 7.78
N GLU A 51 -1.73 -12.67 8.91
CA GLU A 51 -2.51 -12.81 10.14
C GLU A 51 -3.74 -11.90 10.18
N HIS A 52 -3.96 -11.05 9.16
CA HIS A 52 -5.15 -10.22 9.09
C HIS A 52 -6.40 -11.08 8.91
N ARG A 53 -7.49 -10.74 9.62
CA ARG A 53 -8.75 -11.46 9.57
C ARG A 53 -9.24 -11.69 8.13
N TRP A 54 -9.11 -10.69 7.26
CA TRP A 54 -9.53 -10.81 5.86
C TRP A 54 -8.77 -11.92 5.12
N PHE A 55 -7.46 -12.05 5.33
CA PHE A 55 -6.66 -13.08 4.67
C PHE A 55 -6.93 -14.47 5.26
N ILE A 56 -7.05 -14.57 6.58
CA ILE A 56 -7.42 -15.83 7.25
C ILE A 56 -8.76 -16.34 6.69
N GLU A 57 -9.76 -15.46 6.54
CA GLU A 57 -11.04 -15.83 5.95
C GLU A 57 -10.91 -16.17 4.46
N ALA A 58 -10.17 -15.37 3.68
CA ALA A 58 -9.93 -15.59 2.24
C ALA A 58 -9.33 -16.97 1.94
N LYS A 59 -8.51 -17.51 2.83
CA LYS A 59 -7.90 -18.83 2.68
C LYS A 59 -8.86 -20.01 2.97
N LYS A 60 -9.98 -19.79 3.64
CA LYS A 60 -10.88 -20.88 4.03
C LYS A 60 -11.61 -21.52 2.85
N SER A 61 -11.95 -20.72 1.82
CA SER A 61 -12.69 -21.19 0.65
C SER A 61 -12.60 -20.17 -0.49
N LYS A 62 -12.69 -20.64 -1.72
CA LYS A 62 -12.76 -19.77 -2.92
C LYS A 62 -14.06 -18.96 -2.97
N GLU A 63 -15.11 -19.42 -2.30
CA GLU A 63 -16.42 -18.76 -2.21
C GLU A 63 -16.55 -17.85 -0.98
N ASN A 64 -15.49 -17.72 -0.17
CA ASN A 64 -15.50 -16.84 0.99
C ASN A 64 -15.65 -15.38 0.55
N PRO A 65 -16.48 -14.54 1.21
CA PRO A 65 -16.66 -13.13 0.85
C PRO A 65 -15.37 -12.31 0.82
N TYR A 66 -14.35 -12.71 1.58
CA TYR A 66 -13.04 -12.05 1.59
C TYR A 66 -12.07 -12.60 0.55
N ARG A 67 -12.45 -13.64 -0.24
CA ARG A 67 -11.53 -14.24 -1.20
C ARG A 67 -10.97 -13.19 -2.15
N ASP A 68 -11.83 -12.41 -2.77
CA ASP A 68 -11.47 -11.43 -3.78
C ASP A 68 -10.93 -10.11 -3.19
N TYR A 69 -10.76 -10.04 -1.87
CA TYR A 69 -10.01 -8.94 -1.24
C TYR A 69 -8.53 -9.01 -1.55
N TYR A 70 -8.03 -10.17 -1.94
CA TYR A 70 -6.63 -10.42 -2.28
C TYR A 70 -6.49 -10.87 -3.72
N VAL A 71 -5.27 -10.75 -4.23
CA VAL A 71 -4.96 -11.16 -5.61
C VAL A 71 -4.58 -12.63 -5.62
N TRP A 72 -5.41 -13.44 -6.27
CA TRP A 72 -5.22 -14.86 -6.46
C TRP A 72 -5.10 -15.19 -7.94
N ALA A 73 -4.30 -16.22 -8.27
CA ALA A 73 -4.18 -16.72 -9.64
C ALA A 73 -4.03 -18.23 -9.64
N ASP A 74 -4.55 -18.88 -10.67
CA ASP A 74 -4.28 -20.29 -10.94
C ASP A 74 -2.82 -20.51 -11.37
N PRO A 75 -2.27 -21.72 -11.18
CA PRO A 75 -1.00 -22.09 -11.76
C PRO A 75 -0.95 -21.80 -13.27
N ALA A 76 0.23 -21.47 -13.80
CA ALA A 76 0.42 -21.38 -15.24
C ALA A 76 0.04 -22.69 -15.95
N SER A 77 -0.31 -22.64 -17.24
CA SER A 77 -0.78 -23.80 -18.01
C SER A 77 0.17 -25.00 -17.99
N GLU A 78 1.47 -24.75 -17.85
CA GLU A 78 2.53 -25.77 -17.72
C GLU A 78 2.86 -26.09 -16.26
N GLY A 79 2.08 -25.54 -15.31
CA GLY A 79 2.35 -25.58 -13.89
C GLY A 79 3.34 -24.50 -13.43
N GLY A 80 3.42 -24.30 -12.10
CA GLY A 80 4.31 -23.28 -11.50
C GLY A 80 3.66 -21.91 -11.34
N VAL A 81 4.48 -20.88 -11.11
CA VAL A 81 4.01 -19.53 -10.80
C VAL A 81 3.24 -18.88 -11.94
N PRO A 82 2.21 -18.05 -11.65
CA PRO A 82 1.35 -17.46 -12.68
C PRO A 82 2.08 -16.57 -13.69
N ASN A 83 3.09 -15.82 -13.26
CA ASN A 83 3.91 -14.96 -14.11
C ASN A 83 5.30 -14.72 -13.50
N ARG A 84 6.09 -13.80 -14.09
CA ARG A 84 7.49 -13.56 -13.69
C ARG A 84 7.67 -12.48 -12.64
N LEU A 85 6.61 -11.97 -12.04
CA LEU A 85 6.71 -10.95 -10.98
C LEU A 85 7.61 -11.44 -9.85
N LYS A 86 8.46 -10.54 -9.39
CA LYS A 86 9.38 -10.78 -8.28
C LYS A 86 8.99 -9.95 -7.07
N SER A 87 9.21 -10.50 -5.90
CA SER A 87 9.15 -9.78 -4.64
C SER A 87 10.24 -8.72 -4.58
N ALA A 88 9.93 -7.57 -4.01
CA ALA A 88 10.89 -6.51 -3.73
C ALA A 88 12.01 -6.97 -2.76
N PHE A 89 11.73 -7.98 -1.93
CA PHE A 89 12.73 -8.54 -1.02
C PHE A 89 13.57 -9.63 -1.68
N SER A 90 12.95 -10.68 -2.20
CA SER A 90 13.64 -11.71 -3.00
C SER A 90 12.66 -12.76 -3.54
N GLY A 91 13.03 -13.40 -4.65
CA GLY A 91 12.31 -14.54 -5.21
C GLY A 91 11.05 -14.16 -5.97
N SER A 92 10.13 -15.13 -6.12
CA SER A 92 8.82 -14.92 -6.76
C SER A 92 7.93 -14.04 -5.90
N ALA A 93 7.08 -13.22 -6.54
CA ALA A 93 5.99 -12.51 -5.88
C ALA A 93 4.74 -13.37 -5.65
N TRP A 94 4.82 -14.68 -5.91
CA TRP A 94 3.71 -15.62 -5.81
C TRP A 94 4.04 -16.75 -4.85
N THR A 95 3.15 -17.00 -3.90
CA THR A 95 3.22 -18.16 -3.00
C THR A 95 2.02 -19.08 -3.23
N PHE A 96 2.30 -20.38 -3.38
CA PHE A 96 1.26 -21.40 -3.56
C PHE A 96 0.53 -21.67 -2.26
N ASP A 97 -0.80 -21.69 -2.33
CA ASP A 97 -1.69 -22.08 -1.24
C ASP A 97 -2.23 -23.49 -1.56
N GLU A 98 -1.72 -24.48 -0.87
CA GLU A 98 -2.09 -25.89 -1.09
C GLU A 98 -3.59 -26.15 -0.88
N ALA A 99 -4.22 -25.44 0.06
CA ALA A 99 -5.63 -25.65 0.40
C ALA A 99 -6.56 -25.25 -0.76
N SER A 100 -6.25 -24.17 -1.48
CA SER A 100 -7.06 -23.68 -2.61
C SER A 100 -6.54 -24.14 -3.98
N GLY A 101 -5.28 -24.62 -4.06
CA GLY A 101 -4.61 -24.93 -5.33
C GLY A 101 -4.29 -23.70 -6.18
N GLN A 102 -4.27 -22.52 -5.59
CA GLN A 102 -3.96 -21.24 -6.25
C GLN A 102 -2.74 -20.59 -5.64
N TYR A 103 -2.20 -19.59 -6.32
CA TYR A 103 -1.17 -18.70 -5.81
C TYR A 103 -1.81 -17.39 -5.32
N TYR A 104 -1.29 -16.81 -4.23
CA TYR A 104 -1.57 -15.42 -3.87
C TYR A 104 -0.36 -14.53 -4.18
N LEU A 105 -0.65 -13.29 -4.55
CA LEU A 105 0.37 -12.27 -4.84
C LEU A 105 0.89 -11.67 -3.53
N HIS A 106 2.20 -11.41 -3.47
CA HIS A 106 2.86 -10.60 -2.45
C HIS A 106 4.05 -9.85 -3.07
N LEU A 107 3.89 -8.59 -3.35
CA LEU A 107 4.99 -7.78 -3.89
C LEU A 107 6.15 -7.58 -2.90
N PHE A 108 5.90 -7.83 -1.62
CA PHE A 108 6.89 -7.81 -0.54
C PHE A 108 7.08 -9.22 0.06
N SER A 109 7.02 -9.36 1.37
CA SER A 109 7.13 -10.67 2.03
C SER A 109 5.93 -11.58 1.68
N LYS A 110 6.17 -12.89 1.64
CA LYS A 110 5.08 -13.88 1.60
C LYS A 110 4.09 -13.76 2.76
N LYS A 111 4.45 -13.06 3.83
CA LYS A 111 3.58 -12.73 4.96
C LYS A 111 2.78 -11.42 4.76
N GLN A 112 2.91 -10.81 3.59
CA GLN A 112 2.24 -9.56 3.23
C GLN A 112 1.44 -9.73 1.93
N PRO A 113 0.32 -10.50 1.96
CA PRO A 113 -0.52 -10.72 0.77
C PRO A 113 -1.11 -9.41 0.25
N ASP A 114 -1.02 -9.21 -1.07
CA ASP A 114 -1.45 -7.99 -1.74
C ASP A 114 -2.97 -7.90 -1.86
N LEU A 115 -3.51 -6.74 -1.51
CA LEU A 115 -4.91 -6.41 -1.65
C LEU A 115 -5.30 -6.19 -3.12
N ASN A 116 -6.49 -6.63 -3.47
CA ASN A 116 -7.09 -6.47 -4.79
C ASN A 116 -7.93 -5.20 -4.87
N TRP A 117 -7.34 -4.11 -5.32
CA TRP A 117 -8.01 -2.82 -5.45
C TRP A 117 -9.08 -2.77 -6.55
N GLU A 118 -9.21 -3.77 -7.40
CA GLU A 118 -10.36 -3.88 -8.30
C GLU A 118 -11.65 -4.24 -7.54
N ASN A 119 -11.53 -4.88 -6.37
CA ASN A 119 -12.67 -5.23 -5.53
C ASN A 119 -13.22 -4.01 -4.80
N GLN A 120 -14.45 -3.60 -5.15
CA GLN A 120 -15.10 -2.42 -4.56
C GLN A 120 -15.38 -2.58 -3.06
N GLN A 121 -15.74 -3.78 -2.61
CA GLN A 121 -16.04 -4.01 -1.18
C GLN A 121 -14.75 -3.90 -0.34
N MET A 122 -13.64 -4.39 -0.86
CA MET A 122 -12.33 -4.21 -0.21
C MET A 122 -11.99 -2.72 -0.08
N ARG A 123 -12.12 -1.93 -1.16
CA ARG A 123 -11.89 -0.47 -1.10
C ARG A 123 -12.79 0.21 -0.08
N GLN A 124 -14.08 -0.16 -0.04
CA GLN A 124 -15.02 0.38 0.95
C GLN A 124 -14.57 0.08 2.38
N SER A 125 -14.10 -1.15 2.67
CA SER A 125 -13.56 -1.49 3.98
C SER A 125 -12.32 -0.67 4.35
N VAL A 126 -11.46 -0.36 3.38
CA VAL A 126 -10.32 0.55 3.59
C VAL A 126 -10.81 1.96 3.91
N TYR A 127 -11.81 2.48 3.19
CA TYR A 127 -12.33 3.84 3.46
C TYR A 127 -13.04 3.95 4.81
N GLU A 128 -13.73 2.90 5.24
CA GLU A 128 -14.33 2.83 6.57
C GLU A 128 -13.26 2.90 7.66
N MET A 129 -12.18 2.14 7.54
CA MET A 129 -11.03 2.19 8.43
C MET A 129 -10.37 3.58 8.43
N MET A 130 -10.18 4.20 7.27
CA MET A 130 -9.63 5.56 7.20
C MET A 130 -10.51 6.57 7.93
N ASN A 131 -11.83 6.50 7.73
CA ASN A 131 -12.78 7.37 8.42
C ASN A 131 -12.78 7.13 9.94
N PHE A 132 -12.62 5.89 10.41
CA PHE A 132 -12.46 5.60 11.84
C PHE A 132 -11.29 6.42 12.45
N TRP A 133 -10.13 6.48 11.80
CA TRP A 133 -8.99 7.25 12.28
C TRP A 133 -9.18 8.76 12.12
N ILE A 134 -9.82 9.20 11.03
CA ILE A 134 -10.18 10.61 10.83
C ILE A 134 -11.10 11.09 11.96
N ASP A 135 -12.10 10.29 12.31
CA ASP A 135 -13.06 10.61 13.37
C ASP A 135 -12.41 10.63 14.76
N LYS A 136 -11.34 9.88 14.96
CA LYS A 136 -10.47 10.01 16.17
C LYS A 136 -9.66 11.30 16.17
N GLY A 137 -9.55 11.96 15.04
CA GLY A 137 -8.97 13.30 14.92
C GLY A 137 -7.49 13.32 14.57
N ILE A 138 -7.00 12.37 13.80
CA ILE A 138 -5.66 12.48 13.18
C ILE A 138 -5.63 13.62 12.15
N GLY A 139 -4.43 14.13 11.87
CA GLY A 139 -4.20 15.24 10.93
C GLY A 139 -3.96 14.79 9.50
N GLY A 140 -3.94 13.50 9.22
CA GLY A 140 -3.77 12.99 7.85
C GLY A 140 -3.07 11.64 7.76
N PHE A 141 -2.62 11.31 6.54
CA PHE A 141 -1.98 10.02 6.23
C PHE A 141 -0.70 10.18 5.42
N ARG A 142 0.30 9.34 5.73
CA ARG A 142 1.35 8.98 4.80
C ARG A 142 0.94 7.65 4.16
N LEU A 143 0.79 7.62 2.84
CA LEU A 143 0.28 6.47 2.11
C LEU A 143 1.45 5.63 1.60
N ASP A 144 1.64 4.47 2.20
CA ASP A 144 2.71 3.53 1.91
C ASP A 144 2.57 2.94 0.51
N VAL A 145 3.63 3.00 -0.28
CA VAL A 145 3.74 2.47 -1.66
C VAL A 145 2.46 2.63 -2.49
N ILE A 146 1.84 3.79 -2.42
CA ILE A 146 0.48 4.01 -2.93
C ILE A 146 0.38 3.89 -4.46
N ASP A 147 1.48 4.02 -5.18
CA ASP A 147 1.53 3.80 -6.63
C ASP A 147 1.30 2.33 -7.03
N LEU A 148 1.43 1.39 -6.09
CA LEU A 148 1.21 -0.04 -6.32
C LEU A 148 -0.27 -0.47 -6.22
N VAL A 149 -1.18 0.36 -5.66
CA VAL A 149 -2.59 -0.05 -5.53
C VAL A 149 -3.32 -0.12 -6.87
N GLY A 150 -2.77 0.50 -7.91
CA GLY A 150 -3.31 0.43 -9.27
C GLY A 150 -2.93 -0.83 -10.06
N LYS A 151 -2.25 -1.82 -9.45
CA LYS A 151 -1.88 -3.07 -10.12
C LYS A 151 -3.09 -3.79 -10.70
N ILE A 152 -2.89 -4.50 -11.81
CA ILE A 152 -3.93 -5.31 -12.43
C ILE A 152 -3.66 -6.78 -12.13
N PRO A 153 -4.60 -7.49 -11.46
CA PRO A 153 -4.46 -8.92 -11.23
C PRO A 153 -4.21 -9.70 -12.53
N GLY A 154 -3.18 -10.54 -12.53
CA GLY A 154 -2.78 -11.34 -13.69
C GLY A 154 -1.85 -10.66 -14.69
N GLU A 155 -1.62 -9.35 -14.60
CA GLU A 155 -0.66 -8.61 -15.41
C GLU A 155 0.65 -8.33 -14.66
N GLU A 156 1.71 -7.98 -15.39
CA GLU A 156 3.00 -7.59 -14.78
C GLU A 156 3.09 -6.07 -14.55
N ILE A 157 1.95 -5.38 -14.49
CA ILE A 157 1.85 -3.95 -14.16
C ILE A 157 1.68 -3.82 -12.65
N THR A 158 2.69 -3.33 -11.97
CA THR A 158 2.68 -3.20 -10.51
C THR A 158 2.53 -1.75 -10.03
N ALA A 159 3.17 -0.78 -10.67
CA ALA A 159 3.12 0.63 -10.29
C ALA A 159 2.44 1.49 -11.36
N ASN A 160 1.79 2.57 -10.94
CA ASN A 160 1.11 3.53 -11.82
C ASN A 160 0.13 2.87 -12.81
N GLY A 161 -0.54 1.81 -12.39
CA GLY A 161 -1.51 1.10 -13.23
C GLY A 161 -2.71 1.98 -13.65
N PRO A 162 -3.45 1.58 -14.68
CA PRO A 162 -4.42 2.45 -15.37
C PRO A 162 -5.59 2.91 -14.50
N HIS A 163 -5.87 2.21 -13.40
CA HIS A 163 -6.98 2.54 -12.48
C HIS A 163 -6.54 3.31 -11.24
N LEU A 164 -5.23 3.52 -11.02
CA LEU A 164 -4.67 4.11 -9.83
C LEU A 164 -5.31 5.47 -9.48
N HIS A 165 -5.29 6.41 -10.41
CA HIS A 165 -5.80 7.76 -10.16
C HIS A 165 -7.31 7.78 -9.88
N ARG A 166 -8.08 6.87 -10.49
CA ARG A 166 -9.50 6.69 -10.16
C ARG A 166 -9.68 6.23 -8.70
N TYR A 167 -8.84 5.29 -8.23
CA TYR A 167 -8.90 4.83 -6.84
C TYR A 167 -8.50 5.93 -5.85
N LEU A 168 -7.49 6.75 -6.18
CA LEU A 168 -7.10 7.88 -5.34
C LEU A 168 -8.20 8.96 -5.27
N GLN A 169 -8.87 9.26 -6.38
CA GLN A 169 -10.01 10.17 -6.41
C GLN A 169 -11.21 9.62 -5.63
N GLU A 170 -11.50 8.33 -5.75
CA GLU A 170 -12.53 7.65 -4.98
C GLU A 170 -12.21 7.69 -3.47
N MET A 171 -10.96 7.38 -3.09
CA MET A 171 -10.46 7.48 -1.73
C MET A 171 -10.61 8.90 -1.18
N ASN A 172 -10.16 9.91 -1.92
CA ASN A 172 -10.28 11.31 -1.54
C ASN A 172 -11.75 11.67 -1.26
N ALA A 173 -12.63 11.40 -2.21
CA ALA A 173 -14.05 11.72 -2.08
C ALA A 173 -14.73 10.99 -0.90
N ALA A 174 -14.32 9.75 -0.61
CA ALA A 174 -14.91 8.93 0.44
C ALA A 174 -14.36 9.24 1.84
N THR A 175 -13.19 9.89 1.96
CA THR A 175 -12.49 10.00 3.25
C THR A 175 -12.05 11.43 3.58
N PHE A 176 -10.93 11.90 3.05
CA PHE A 176 -10.29 13.17 3.43
C PHE A 176 -10.65 14.36 2.55
N GLY A 177 -11.35 14.16 1.44
CA GLY A 177 -11.76 15.24 0.55
C GLY A 177 -12.59 16.32 1.26
N GLY A 178 -12.25 17.58 1.04
CA GLY A 178 -12.91 18.73 1.68
C GLY A 178 -12.62 18.91 3.17
N LYS A 179 -11.71 18.12 3.75
CA LYS A 179 -11.24 18.27 5.13
C LYS A 179 -9.83 18.88 5.15
N GLU A 180 -9.47 19.55 6.26
CA GLU A 180 -8.10 20.06 6.46
C GLU A 180 -7.17 18.94 6.94
N LEU A 181 -6.86 18.00 6.06
CA LEU A 181 -5.98 16.87 6.32
C LEU A 181 -4.82 16.85 5.34
N LEU A 182 -3.64 16.50 5.84
CA LEU A 182 -2.46 16.32 5.01
C LEU A 182 -2.38 14.87 4.50
N THR A 183 -2.16 14.70 3.21
CA THR A 183 -1.86 13.39 2.62
C THR A 183 -0.55 13.44 1.85
N VAL A 184 0.35 12.48 2.12
CA VAL A 184 1.61 12.34 1.40
C VAL A 184 1.76 10.91 0.90
N GLY A 185 1.84 10.73 -0.41
CA GLY A 185 2.00 9.42 -1.04
C GLY A 185 3.47 9.03 -1.20
N GLU A 186 3.80 7.80 -0.82
CA GLU A 186 5.06 7.20 -1.23
C GLU A 186 4.90 6.62 -2.64
N THR A 187 5.67 7.15 -3.59
CA THR A 187 5.55 6.81 -5.01
C THR A 187 6.95 6.64 -5.60
N TRP A 188 7.39 5.40 -5.75
CA TRP A 188 8.72 5.07 -6.27
C TRP A 188 8.87 5.34 -7.77
N GLY A 189 7.77 5.19 -8.51
CA GLY A 189 7.73 5.36 -9.96
C GLY A 189 7.35 6.76 -10.44
N ALA A 190 7.29 7.77 -9.57
CA ALA A 190 6.85 9.11 -9.96
C ALA A 190 7.99 9.95 -10.53
N THR A 191 7.84 10.40 -11.78
CA THR A 191 8.63 11.50 -12.36
C THR A 191 7.98 12.85 -12.00
N PRO A 192 8.66 14.00 -12.21
CA PRO A 192 8.05 15.33 -12.00
C PRO A 192 6.75 15.55 -12.77
N GLU A 193 6.63 14.97 -13.98
CA GLU A 193 5.41 15.03 -14.80
C GLU A 193 4.27 14.20 -14.19
N ILE A 194 4.59 12.97 -13.76
CA ILE A 194 3.63 12.06 -13.12
C ILE A 194 3.21 12.61 -11.75
N ALA A 195 4.12 13.26 -11.01
CA ALA A 195 3.83 13.86 -9.70
C ALA A 195 2.61 14.80 -9.72
N LYS A 196 2.43 15.56 -10.81
CA LYS A 196 1.28 16.46 -11.00
C LYS A 196 -0.05 15.71 -11.04
N MET A 197 -0.06 14.47 -11.50
CA MET A 197 -1.27 13.65 -11.52
C MET A 197 -1.73 13.29 -10.12
N TYR A 198 -0.81 13.14 -9.17
CA TYR A 198 -1.14 12.83 -7.78
C TYR A 198 -1.51 14.05 -6.93
N SER A 199 -0.85 15.20 -7.18
CA SER A 199 -0.87 16.31 -6.22
C SER A 199 -1.35 17.66 -6.76
N SER A 200 -1.71 17.77 -8.05
CA SER A 200 -2.36 18.99 -8.53
C SER A 200 -3.76 19.15 -7.88
N PRO A 201 -4.09 20.34 -7.34
CA PRO A 201 -5.34 20.54 -6.59
C PRO A 201 -6.61 20.16 -7.36
N GLU A 202 -6.63 20.40 -8.67
CA GLU A 202 -7.75 20.06 -9.55
C GLU A 202 -7.97 18.56 -9.75
N ARG A 203 -6.99 17.75 -9.34
CA ARG A 203 -7.08 16.29 -9.45
C ARG A 203 -7.89 15.66 -8.32
N HIS A 204 -7.99 16.34 -7.17
CA HIS A 204 -8.64 15.80 -5.98
C HIS A 204 -8.10 14.42 -5.58
N GLU A 205 -6.79 14.31 -5.48
CA GLU A 205 -6.09 13.11 -5.06
C GLU A 205 -5.35 13.36 -3.74
N LEU A 206 -4.03 13.56 -3.75
CA LEU A 206 -3.21 13.74 -2.56
C LEU A 206 -2.72 15.18 -2.41
N SER A 207 -2.29 15.57 -1.21
CA SER A 207 -1.69 16.90 -0.99
C SER A 207 -0.28 17.00 -1.59
N MET A 208 0.50 15.92 -1.49
CA MET A 208 1.88 15.83 -1.99
C MET A 208 2.29 14.36 -2.14
N ILE A 209 3.46 14.14 -2.74
CA ILE A 209 4.10 12.83 -2.82
C ILE A 209 5.59 12.92 -2.52
N PHE A 210 6.20 11.80 -2.15
CA PHE A 210 7.64 11.61 -2.20
C PHE A 210 8.07 11.35 -3.64
N GLN A 211 9.24 11.85 -4.00
CA GLN A 211 9.89 11.62 -5.28
C GLN A 211 11.26 10.97 -5.01
N PHE A 212 11.52 9.82 -5.61
CA PHE A 212 12.69 8.99 -5.33
C PHE A 212 13.66 8.85 -6.51
N GLU A 213 13.42 9.51 -7.65
CA GLU A 213 14.28 9.40 -8.85
C GLU A 213 15.75 9.70 -8.53
N HIS A 214 15.99 10.68 -7.64
CA HIS A 214 17.33 11.02 -7.19
C HIS A 214 18.07 9.90 -6.43
N MET A 215 17.33 8.95 -5.87
CA MET A 215 17.90 7.79 -5.14
C MET A 215 18.47 6.72 -6.07
N SER A 216 18.20 6.79 -7.36
CA SER A 216 18.64 5.81 -8.36
C SER A 216 19.62 6.37 -9.39
N LEU A 217 20.12 7.60 -9.22
CA LEU A 217 21.01 8.27 -10.18
C LEU A 217 22.37 7.59 -10.36
N ASP A 218 22.80 6.83 -9.36
CA ASP A 218 24.03 6.02 -9.40
C ASP A 218 23.78 4.55 -9.74
N GLN A 219 22.54 4.13 -9.95
CA GLN A 219 22.19 2.76 -10.34
C GLN A 219 22.40 2.54 -11.84
N GLN A 220 22.80 1.34 -12.21
CA GLN A 220 22.92 0.93 -13.62
C GLN A 220 21.68 0.18 -14.06
N PRO A 221 20.95 0.65 -15.10
CA PRO A 221 19.79 -0.07 -15.62
C PRO A 221 20.12 -1.51 -16.01
N GLY A 222 19.32 -2.46 -15.50
CA GLY A 222 19.47 -3.90 -15.81
C GLY A 222 20.62 -4.61 -15.08
N LYS A 223 21.26 -3.95 -14.12
CA LYS A 223 22.27 -4.54 -13.23
C LYS A 223 21.71 -4.83 -11.84
N GLU A 224 22.51 -5.51 -11.02
CA GLU A 224 22.15 -5.75 -9.62
C GLU A 224 22.17 -4.43 -8.81
N LYS A 225 21.39 -4.40 -7.72
CA LYS A 225 21.19 -3.20 -6.88
C LYS A 225 22.49 -2.51 -6.43
N TRP A 226 23.56 -3.24 -6.30
CA TRP A 226 24.85 -2.74 -5.80
C TRP A 226 25.90 -2.53 -6.89
N ASP A 227 25.55 -2.75 -8.17
CA ASP A 227 26.39 -2.41 -9.32
C ASP A 227 26.26 -0.92 -9.64
N LEU A 228 26.89 -0.08 -8.84
CA LEU A 228 26.76 1.37 -8.93
C LEU A 228 27.66 1.98 -10.00
N GLN A 229 27.28 3.13 -10.51
CA GLN A 229 28.03 4.01 -11.40
C GLN A 229 28.25 5.38 -10.73
N PRO A 230 29.25 6.18 -11.18
CA PRO A 230 29.40 7.54 -10.68
C PRO A 230 28.12 8.37 -10.94
N MET A 231 27.62 9.00 -9.88
CA MET A 231 26.43 9.84 -9.95
C MET A 231 26.73 11.11 -10.74
N GLU A 232 25.88 11.42 -11.72
CA GLU A 232 25.90 12.68 -12.45
C GLU A 232 25.20 13.78 -11.62
N VAL A 233 25.98 14.61 -10.92
CA VAL A 233 25.45 15.67 -10.05
C VAL A 233 24.48 16.64 -10.77
N ALA A 234 24.63 16.82 -12.08
CA ALA A 234 23.71 17.65 -12.87
C ALA A 234 22.27 17.11 -12.88
N LYS A 235 22.09 15.80 -12.70
CA LYS A 235 20.76 15.16 -12.65
C LYS A 235 20.05 15.31 -11.30
N LEU A 236 20.78 15.78 -10.26
CA LEU A 236 20.21 16.10 -8.95
C LEU A 236 19.41 17.42 -8.94
N LYS A 237 19.53 18.24 -9.98
CA LYS A 237 18.86 19.53 -10.12
C LYS A 237 17.54 19.41 -10.87
#